data_9e090b3b598766e05a6a4d83905df70c
#
_entry.id   9e090b3b598766e05a6a4d83905df70c
#
_cell.length_a   1.000
_cell.length_b   1.000
_cell.length_c   1.000
_cell.angle_alpha   90.00
_cell.angle_beta   90.00
_cell.angle_gamma   90.00
#
_symmetry.space_group_name_H-M   'P 1'
#
loop_
_entity.id
_entity.type
_entity.pdbx_description
1 polymer ?
#
loop_
_entity_poly.entity_id
_entity_poly.type
_entity_poly.pdbx_seq_one_letter_code
_entity_poly.pdbx_strand_id
1 'polypeptide(L)'
;MILIAPDAALNLVSFGALRPQGKPFLIERFPVHYLSASRDLVRLESEFTPAAGLLLLGDIDYDATATDRLQQVDATEALADARSTGQFERLLPLPYTGREVRQLSAIWNEDHTTAATILSGAEATEGRFKKTSSGNRVIHCATHGFFDSSQETVEQAAGNPLLRSGLYLAGANLTRAGQAPEADDGFLTAWEVAALDLHGTEWVVLSACESGLGHVQTGEGVYGLRRAFQMAGVRTVISSLWAVPDKRTAGIMKELYASREPNLAHRMQQICLTRIEKARAQNQSDNPFSWAAFIAVGDWRVR
;
A
#
# COMPACT_ATOMS: atom_id res chain seq x y z
N MET A 1 7.54 -23.78 -3.96
CA MET A 1 6.93 -22.47 -4.21
C MET A 1 6.13 -22.53 -5.50
N ILE A 2 4.99 -21.83 -5.55
CA ILE A 2 4.17 -21.67 -6.75
C ILE A 2 4.24 -20.22 -7.18
N LEU A 3 4.61 -19.96 -8.44
CA LEU A 3 4.56 -18.64 -9.06
C LEU A 3 3.28 -18.53 -9.89
N ILE A 4 2.53 -17.46 -9.71
CA ILE A 4 1.24 -17.24 -10.37
C ILE A 4 1.30 -15.90 -11.11
N ALA A 5 1.07 -15.95 -12.42
CA ALA A 5 0.87 -14.75 -13.24
C ALA A 5 -0.62 -14.68 -13.61
N PRO A 6 -1.45 -14.05 -12.77
CA PRO A 6 -2.89 -14.00 -13.02
C PRO A 6 -3.23 -13.00 -14.12
N ASP A 7 -4.36 -13.21 -14.79
CA ASP A 7 -4.88 -12.29 -15.80
C ASP A 7 -6.29 -11.81 -15.41
N ALA A 8 -6.64 -10.62 -15.84
CA ALA A 8 -7.96 -9.98 -15.65
C ALA A 8 -8.46 -10.11 -14.18
N ALA A 9 -9.68 -10.57 -13.96
CA ALA A 9 -10.29 -10.73 -12.64
C ALA A 9 -9.55 -11.69 -11.70
N LEU A 10 -8.69 -12.57 -12.23
CA LEU A 10 -7.86 -13.46 -11.40
C LEU A 10 -6.81 -12.72 -10.57
N ASN A 11 -6.48 -11.47 -10.93
CA ASN A 11 -5.65 -10.58 -10.12
C ASN A 11 -6.27 -10.23 -8.75
N LEU A 12 -7.58 -10.45 -8.58
CA LEU A 12 -8.32 -10.23 -7.34
C LEU A 12 -8.41 -11.47 -6.45
N VAL A 13 -7.81 -12.58 -6.88
CA VAL A 13 -7.91 -13.86 -6.18
C VAL A 13 -6.67 -14.07 -5.30
N SER A 14 -6.89 -14.26 -3.99
CA SER A 14 -5.87 -14.78 -3.11
C SER A 14 -5.76 -16.31 -3.30
N PHE A 15 -4.90 -16.74 -4.24
CA PHE A 15 -4.74 -18.15 -4.56
C PHE A 15 -4.29 -18.99 -3.35
N GLY A 16 -3.51 -18.38 -2.43
CA GLY A 16 -3.14 -19.03 -1.19
C GLY A 16 -4.32 -19.48 -0.32
N ALA A 17 -5.46 -18.82 -0.47
CA ALA A 17 -6.70 -19.10 0.25
C ALA A 17 -7.56 -20.20 -0.39
N LEU A 18 -7.19 -20.70 -1.55
CA LEU A 18 -7.94 -21.76 -2.21
C LEU A 18 -7.74 -23.08 -1.46
N ARG A 19 -8.84 -23.83 -1.28
CA ARG A 19 -8.79 -25.20 -0.74
C ARG A 19 -9.93 -26.05 -1.30
N PRO A 20 -9.66 -27.33 -1.62
CA PRO A 20 -10.74 -28.30 -1.81
C PRO A 20 -11.46 -28.56 -0.49
N GLN A 21 -12.72 -28.99 -0.56
CA GLN A 21 -13.51 -29.31 0.64
C GLN A 21 -12.78 -30.32 1.54
N GLY A 22 -12.65 -29.99 2.83
CA GLY A 22 -12.00 -30.86 3.81
C GLY A 22 -10.48 -30.99 3.68
N LYS A 23 -9.84 -30.16 2.85
CA LYS A 23 -8.38 -30.13 2.67
C LYS A 23 -7.77 -28.84 3.25
N PRO A 24 -6.45 -28.81 3.48
CA PRO A 24 -5.75 -27.59 3.88
C PRO A 24 -5.78 -26.56 2.74
N PHE A 25 -5.61 -25.28 3.09
CA PHE A 25 -5.42 -24.22 2.12
C PHE A 25 -4.15 -24.42 1.28
N LEU A 26 -4.11 -23.84 0.08
CA LEU A 26 -2.94 -23.96 -0.79
C LEU A 26 -1.68 -23.42 -0.11
N ILE A 27 -1.81 -22.30 0.64
CA ILE A 27 -0.70 -21.67 1.37
C ILE A 27 -0.12 -22.58 2.47
N GLU A 28 -0.90 -23.50 3.03
CA GLU A 28 -0.41 -24.46 4.02
C GLU A 28 0.50 -25.52 3.41
N ARG A 29 0.42 -25.71 2.10
CA ARG A 29 1.21 -26.72 1.37
C ARG A 29 2.39 -26.12 0.62
N PHE A 30 2.23 -24.92 0.08
CA PHE A 30 3.22 -24.29 -0.79
C PHE A 30 3.25 -22.76 -0.55
N PRO A 31 4.43 -22.15 -0.49
CA PRO A 31 4.54 -20.71 -0.65
C PRO A 31 3.96 -20.29 -1.99
N VAL A 32 3.14 -19.24 -2.00
CA VAL A 32 2.52 -18.67 -3.19
C VAL A 32 3.06 -17.27 -3.42
N HIS A 33 3.52 -16.99 -4.61
CA HIS A 33 4.00 -15.68 -5.01
C HIS A 33 3.44 -15.26 -6.36
N TYR A 34 3.30 -13.96 -6.59
CA TYR A 34 2.64 -13.43 -7.78
C TYR A 34 3.64 -12.72 -8.69
N LEU A 35 3.37 -12.79 -9.99
CA LEU A 35 4.05 -12.04 -11.03
C LEU A 35 3.00 -11.20 -11.77
N SER A 36 3.37 -10.03 -12.26
CA SER A 36 2.46 -9.22 -13.08
C SER A 36 2.29 -9.84 -14.48
N ALA A 37 3.33 -10.52 -14.97
CA ALA A 37 3.29 -11.30 -16.20
C ALA A 37 4.40 -12.36 -16.16
N SER A 38 4.26 -13.44 -16.93
CA SER A 38 5.30 -14.49 -17.03
C SER A 38 6.66 -13.98 -17.51
N ARG A 39 6.68 -12.93 -18.37
CA ARG A 39 7.90 -12.26 -18.82
C ARG A 39 8.70 -11.58 -17.69
N ASP A 40 8.08 -11.35 -16.53
CA ASP A 40 8.78 -10.78 -15.37
C ASP A 40 9.91 -11.69 -14.90
N LEU A 41 9.82 -13.00 -15.11
CA LEU A 41 10.91 -13.92 -14.79
C LEU A 41 12.23 -13.50 -15.45
N VAL A 42 12.19 -13.10 -16.73
CA VAL A 42 13.37 -12.59 -17.44
C VAL A 42 13.83 -11.24 -16.89
N ARG A 43 12.88 -10.32 -16.64
CA ARG A 43 13.19 -9.01 -16.05
C ARG A 43 13.85 -9.13 -14.68
N LEU A 44 13.42 -10.08 -13.88
CA LEU A 44 13.93 -10.31 -12.52
C LEU A 44 15.33 -10.97 -12.49
N GLU A 45 15.82 -11.50 -13.62
CA GLU A 45 17.21 -11.97 -13.75
C GLU A 45 18.22 -10.85 -13.90
N SER A 46 17.79 -9.61 -14.26
CA SER A 46 18.67 -8.47 -14.37
C SER A 46 19.36 -8.14 -13.04
N GLU A 47 20.59 -7.64 -13.13
CA GLU A 47 21.31 -7.14 -11.95
C GLU A 47 20.48 -6.10 -11.21
N PHE A 48 20.54 -6.17 -9.89
CA PHE A 48 19.83 -5.27 -9.00
C PHE A 48 20.68 -4.92 -7.80
N THR A 49 20.91 -3.64 -7.60
CA THR A 49 21.59 -3.10 -6.43
C THR A 49 20.54 -2.43 -5.56
N PRO A 50 20.22 -2.99 -4.38
CA PRO A 50 19.25 -2.36 -3.48
C PRO A 50 19.81 -1.04 -2.95
N ALA A 51 18.97 -0.03 -2.85
CA ALA A 51 19.25 1.18 -2.11
C ALA A 51 19.30 0.91 -0.60
N ALA A 52 19.54 1.94 0.22
CA ALA A 52 19.79 1.72 1.67
C ALA A 52 18.65 2.22 2.57
N GLY A 53 17.81 3.16 2.14
CA GLY A 53 16.84 3.86 2.98
C GLY A 53 15.52 3.11 3.19
N LEU A 54 14.79 3.53 4.21
CA LEU A 54 13.38 3.21 4.42
C LEU A 54 12.57 4.49 4.49
N LEU A 55 11.55 4.61 3.63
CA LEU A 55 10.57 5.68 3.67
C LEU A 55 9.24 5.13 4.19
N LEU A 56 8.68 5.76 5.21
CA LEU A 56 7.43 5.41 5.86
C LEU A 56 6.44 6.56 5.76
N LEU A 57 5.22 6.30 5.28
CA LEU A 57 4.10 7.23 5.31
C LEU A 57 3.01 6.69 6.22
N GLY A 58 2.49 7.54 7.12
CA GLY A 58 1.35 7.20 7.98
C GLY A 58 1.01 8.38 8.90
N ASP A 59 -0.13 8.29 9.59
CA ASP A 59 -0.63 9.38 10.43
C ASP A 59 -0.85 10.68 9.63
N ILE A 60 -1.44 10.56 8.47
CA ILE A 60 -1.58 11.65 7.50
C ILE A 60 -2.71 12.57 7.90
N ASP A 61 -2.47 13.88 7.87
CA ASP A 61 -3.49 14.90 8.05
C ASP A 61 -4.14 15.25 6.71
N TYR A 62 -5.27 14.60 6.43
CA TYR A 62 -6.02 14.83 5.19
C TYR A 62 -6.69 16.19 5.11
N ASP A 63 -6.76 16.93 6.24
CA ASP A 63 -7.33 18.27 6.33
C ASP A 63 -6.28 19.39 6.36
N ALA A 64 -4.98 19.05 6.28
CA ALA A 64 -3.88 19.98 6.35
C ALA A 64 -4.00 21.10 5.31
N THR A 65 -3.96 22.36 5.77
CA THR A 65 -3.96 23.54 4.91
C THR A 65 -2.58 23.80 4.29
N ALA A 66 -2.50 24.69 3.31
CA ALA A 66 -1.21 25.12 2.74
C ALA A 66 -0.30 25.76 3.83
N THR A 67 -0.88 26.44 4.81
CA THR A 67 -0.15 27.04 5.92
C THR A 67 0.42 25.99 6.86
N ASP A 68 -0.36 24.93 7.17
CA ASP A 68 0.09 23.83 8.04
C ASP A 68 1.23 23.04 7.40
N ARG A 69 1.24 22.96 6.07
CA ARG A 69 2.30 22.29 5.29
C ARG A 69 3.62 23.05 5.28
N LEU A 70 3.58 24.37 5.55
CA LEU A 70 4.75 25.25 5.56
C LEU A 70 5.29 25.52 6.98
N GLN A 71 4.49 25.32 8.02
CA GLN A 71 4.85 25.62 9.40
C GLN A 71 4.34 24.52 10.34
N GLN A 72 5.23 23.95 11.14
CA GLN A 72 4.84 23.25 12.36
C GLN A 72 4.40 24.32 13.39
N VAL A 73 3.11 24.63 13.47
CA VAL A 73 2.54 25.45 14.52
C VAL A 73 1.28 24.78 15.08
N ASP A 74 1.18 24.76 16.41
CA ASP A 74 0.08 24.19 17.20
C ASP A 74 -1.30 24.48 16.60
N ALA A 75 -1.96 23.45 16.08
CA ALA A 75 -3.30 23.52 15.50
C ALA A 75 -4.34 22.96 16.47
N THR A 76 -4.90 23.82 17.33
CA THR A 76 -5.98 23.41 18.26
C THR A 76 -7.34 24.06 17.97
N GLU A 77 -7.52 24.93 17.01
CA GLU A 77 -8.77 25.75 16.91
C GLU A 77 -9.50 25.82 15.56
N ALA A 78 -9.18 25.05 14.53
CA ALA A 78 -9.77 25.23 13.18
C ALA A 78 -10.81 24.19 12.74
N LEU A 79 -11.43 23.44 13.64
CA LEU A 79 -12.31 22.30 13.30
C LEU A 79 -13.82 22.58 13.22
N ALA A 80 -14.28 23.82 13.12
CA ALA A 80 -15.69 24.14 13.37
C ALA A 80 -16.59 24.43 12.15
N ASP A 81 -16.13 24.64 10.92
CA ASP A 81 -17.02 25.30 9.92
C ASP A 81 -17.14 24.68 8.52
N ALA A 82 -16.80 23.43 8.29
CA ALA A 82 -16.99 22.78 7.00
C ALA A 82 -18.22 21.85 6.97
N ARG A 83 -19.40 22.37 7.32
CA ARG A 83 -20.69 21.73 7.10
C ARG A 83 -21.45 22.46 6.04
N SER A 84 -21.14 22.30 4.77
CA SER A 84 -22.13 22.53 3.72
C SER A 84 -21.72 21.97 2.37
N THR A 85 -22.67 21.29 1.77
CA THR A 85 -22.90 21.06 0.33
C THR A 85 -21.99 20.07 -0.41
N GLY A 86 -22.57 18.92 -0.68
CA GLY A 86 -22.12 18.01 -1.75
C GLY A 86 -21.55 16.70 -1.26
N GLN A 87 -22.12 15.65 -1.71
CA GLN A 87 -21.88 14.22 -1.55
C GLN A 87 -20.41 13.69 -1.65
N PHE A 88 -19.44 14.34 -1.02
CA PHE A 88 -18.10 13.80 -0.93
C PHE A 88 -17.84 13.35 0.51
N GLU A 89 -17.77 12.04 0.70
CA GLU A 89 -17.45 11.45 1.98
C GLU A 89 -16.02 11.84 2.37
N ARG A 90 -15.87 12.53 3.50
CA ARG A 90 -14.59 13.01 4.03
C ARG A 90 -13.70 11.83 4.38
N LEU A 91 -12.43 11.87 4.01
CA LEU A 91 -11.42 10.91 4.45
C LEU A 91 -11.24 11.04 5.96
N LEU A 92 -11.44 9.95 6.67
CA LEU A 92 -11.22 9.89 8.11
C LEU A 92 -9.76 9.54 8.41
N PRO A 93 -9.20 10.03 9.54
CA PRO A 93 -7.88 9.62 9.99
C PRO A 93 -7.80 8.10 10.17
N LEU A 94 -6.60 7.53 9.91
CA LEU A 94 -6.28 6.13 10.14
C LEU A 94 -5.47 6.00 11.45
N PRO A 95 -6.10 5.78 12.61
CA PRO A 95 -5.48 6.00 13.91
C PRO A 95 -4.34 5.05 14.25
N TYR A 96 -4.27 3.89 13.59
CA TYR A 96 -3.22 2.90 13.84
C TYR A 96 -1.98 3.11 12.97
N THR A 97 -2.04 3.88 11.88
CA THR A 97 -0.94 4.06 10.93
C THR A 97 0.25 4.80 11.56
N GLY A 98 -0.01 5.80 12.41
CA GLY A 98 1.06 6.48 13.13
C GLY A 98 1.83 5.56 14.10
N ARG A 99 1.13 4.64 14.76
CA ARG A 99 1.78 3.62 15.58
C ARG A 99 2.54 2.62 14.72
N GLU A 100 1.96 2.23 13.59
CA GLU A 100 2.55 1.29 12.64
C GLU A 100 3.90 1.82 12.17
N VAL A 101 3.96 3.02 11.58
CA VAL A 101 5.21 3.59 11.04
C VAL A 101 6.29 3.77 12.11
N ARG A 102 5.92 4.18 13.34
CA ARG A 102 6.88 4.27 14.45
C ARG A 102 7.46 2.90 14.84
N GLN A 103 6.62 1.85 14.87
CA GLN A 103 7.08 0.49 15.15
C GLN A 103 7.99 -0.06 14.05
N LEU A 104 7.64 0.18 12.78
CA LEU A 104 8.44 -0.25 11.64
C LEU A 104 9.80 0.48 11.60
N SER A 105 9.81 1.78 11.89
CA SER A 105 11.04 2.56 12.02
C SER A 105 11.97 2.00 13.11
N ALA A 106 11.43 1.63 14.28
CA ALA A 106 12.19 1.03 15.34
C ALA A 106 12.83 -0.30 14.91
N ILE A 107 12.03 -1.21 14.32
CA ILE A 107 12.51 -2.51 13.80
C ILE A 107 13.62 -2.30 12.75
N TRP A 108 13.44 -1.35 11.84
CA TRP A 108 14.43 -1.05 10.80
C TRP A 108 15.74 -0.57 11.38
N ASN A 109 15.67 0.38 12.32
CA ASN A 109 16.85 1.02 12.91
C ASN A 109 17.69 0.07 13.79
N GLU A 110 17.14 -1.09 14.23
CA GLU A 110 17.89 -2.12 14.93
C GLU A 110 18.93 -2.81 14.04
N ASP A 111 18.65 -2.92 12.72
CA ASP A 111 19.43 -3.74 11.80
C ASP A 111 20.15 -2.98 10.70
N HIS A 112 19.80 -1.71 10.51
CA HIS A 112 20.27 -0.91 9.39
C HIS A 112 20.98 0.36 9.89
N THR A 113 22.07 0.72 9.20
CA THR A 113 22.85 1.95 9.52
C THR A 113 22.16 3.22 9.03
N THR A 114 21.31 3.09 8.01
CA THR A 114 20.52 4.22 7.48
C THR A 114 19.21 4.30 8.23
N ALA A 115 18.98 5.41 8.93
CA ALA A 115 17.75 5.62 9.68
C ALA A 115 16.53 5.72 8.76
N ALA A 116 15.39 5.24 9.25
CA ALA A 116 14.13 5.38 8.54
C ALA A 116 13.67 6.85 8.49
N THR A 117 13.15 7.27 7.34
CA THR A 117 12.48 8.56 7.16
C THR A 117 10.98 8.37 7.32
N ILE A 118 10.33 9.19 8.15
CA ILE A 118 8.87 9.16 8.35
C ILE A 118 8.27 10.46 7.82
N LEU A 119 7.28 10.34 6.94
CA LEU A 119 6.39 11.44 6.54
C LEU A 119 5.04 11.24 7.22
N SER A 120 4.62 12.21 8.04
CA SER A 120 3.37 12.14 8.82
C SER A 120 2.73 13.52 8.98
N GLY A 121 1.47 13.56 9.41
CA GLY A 121 0.71 14.79 9.58
C GLY A 121 0.64 15.62 8.31
N ALA A 122 0.78 16.93 8.44
CA ALA A 122 0.81 17.89 7.34
C ALA A 122 2.06 17.78 6.44
N GLU A 123 3.14 17.13 6.92
CA GLU A 123 4.38 16.93 6.18
C GLU A 123 4.29 15.81 5.12
N ALA A 124 3.26 14.97 5.20
CA ALA A 124 3.06 13.86 4.26
C ALA A 124 2.45 14.33 2.93
N THR A 125 3.08 15.32 2.28
CA THR A 125 2.64 15.90 1.01
C THR A 125 3.21 15.14 -0.19
N GLU A 126 2.61 15.34 -1.38
CA GLU A 126 3.10 14.78 -2.64
C GLU A 126 4.52 15.24 -2.96
N GLY A 127 4.78 16.55 -2.86
CA GLY A 127 6.10 17.12 -3.13
C GLY A 127 7.18 16.53 -2.22
N ARG A 128 6.86 16.33 -0.93
CA ARG A 128 7.76 15.66 0.02
C ARG A 128 7.97 14.19 -0.37
N PHE A 129 6.90 13.47 -0.68
CA PHE A 129 7.01 12.08 -1.12
C PHE A 129 7.87 11.96 -2.38
N LYS A 130 7.55 12.72 -3.43
CA LYS A 130 8.30 12.72 -4.70
C LYS A 130 9.79 13.02 -4.49
N LYS A 131 10.11 13.98 -3.61
CA LYS A 131 11.49 14.38 -3.31
C LYS A 131 12.26 13.33 -2.51
N THR A 132 11.59 12.59 -1.61
CA THR A 132 12.26 11.66 -0.67
C THR A 132 12.14 10.19 -1.06
N SER A 133 11.33 9.84 -2.06
CA SER A 133 11.07 8.44 -2.44
C SER A 133 12.28 7.75 -3.08
N SER A 134 13.08 8.47 -3.88
CA SER A 134 14.29 7.90 -4.48
C SER A 134 15.35 7.54 -3.44
N GLY A 135 16.16 6.52 -3.71
CA GLY A 135 17.23 6.08 -2.83
C GLY A 135 16.77 5.23 -1.63
N ASN A 136 15.50 4.90 -1.53
CA ASN A 136 14.99 4.00 -0.49
C ASN A 136 14.94 2.56 -0.99
N ARG A 137 15.46 1.65 -0.18
CA ARG A 137 15.34 0.21 -0.37
C ARG A 137 13.90 -0.25 -0.20
N VAL A 138 13.20 0.34 0.76
CA VAL A 138 11.81 0.02 1.09
C VAL A 138 11.00 1.31 1.19
N ILE A 139 9.79 1.29 0.63
CA ILE A 139 8.78 2.35 0.81
C ILE A 139 7.52 1.71 1.39
N HIS A 140 6.99 2.29 2.45
CA HIS A 140 5.77 1.82 3.11
C HIS A 140 4.74 2.94 3.15
N CYS A 141 3.60 2.72 2.51
CA CYS A 141 2.51 3.69 2.41
C CYS A 141 1.30 3.21 3.22
N ALA A 142 1.11 3.77 4.42
CA ALA A 142 -0.03 3.52 5.28
C ALA A 142 -1.01 4.70 5.18
N THR A 143 -1.78 4.74 4.08
CA THR A 143 -2.73 5.81 3.75
C THR A 143 -3.90 5.29 2.96
N HIS A 144 -4.98 6.07 2.83
CA HIS A 144 -6.09 5.73 1.93
C HIS A 144 -5.63 5.69 0.47
N GLY A 145 -6.12 4.71 -0.29
CA GLY A 145 -6.03 4.69 -1.74
C GLY A 145 -7.32 5.19 -2.37
N PHE A 146 -7.30 5.53 -3.65
CA PHE A 146 -8.48 5.83 -4.43
C PHE A 146 -8.49 5.11 -5.77
N PHE A 147 -9.69 4.88 -6.27
CA PHE A 147 -9.96 4.47 -7.63
C PHE A 147 -11.23 5.14 -8.13
N ASP A 148 -11.12 5.89 -9.22
CA ASP A 148 -12.27 6.54 -9.85
C ASP A 148 -12.88 5.63 -10.92
N SER A 149 -14.04 5.07 -10.63
CA SER A 149 -14.83 4.25 -11.54
C SER A 149 -15.87 5.04 -12.34
N SER A 150 -15.97 6.36 -12.15
CA SER A 150 -17.09 7.18 -12.66
C SER A 150 -17.09 7.38 -14.18
N GLN A 151 -16.06 6.96 -14.90
CA GLN A 151 -15.98 7.10 -16.35
C GLN A 151 -16.48 5.83 -17.05
N GLU A 152 -17.81 5.68 -17.11
CA GLU A 152 -18.46 4.52 -17.74
C GLU A 152 -18.70 4.65 -19.25
N THR A 153 -18.44 5.80 -19.87
CA THR A 153 -18.67 5.98 -21.32
C THR A 153 -17.40 5.71 -22.12
N VAL A 154 -17.57 5.03 -23.27
CA VAL A 154 -16.48 4.65 -24.19
C VAL A 154 -15.68 5.87 -24.67
N GLU A 155 -16.29 7.05 -24.75
CA GLU A 155 -15.63 8.31 -25.15
C GLU A 155 -14.76 8.90 -24.02
N GLN A 156 -15.12 8.65 -22.74
CA GLN A 156 -14.34 9.07 -21.57
C GLN A 156 -13.25 8.04 -21.19
N ALA A 157 -13.37 6.79 -21.67
CA ALA A 157 -12.33 5.76 -21.52
C ALA A 157 -11.03 6.06 -22.31
N ALA A 158 -11.02 7.11 -23.14
CA ALA A 158 -9.80 7.61 -23.80
C ALA A 158 -8.80 8.30 -22.86
N GLY A 159 -9.16 8.51 -21.58
CA GLY A 159 -8.26 9.04 -20.55
C GLY A 159 -7.23 8.01 -20.09
N ASN A 160 -6.08 8.51 -19.60
CA ASN A 160 -5.03 7.66 -19.07
C ASN A 160 -5.50 6.89 -17.83
N PRO A 161 -5.55 5.52 -17.84
CA PRO A 161 -6.02 4.73 -16.71
C PRO A 161 -5.23 4.95 -15.42
N LEU A 162 -3.98 5.40 -15.50
CA LEU A 162 -3.13 5.69 -14.34
C LEU A 162 -3.56 6.96 -13.58
N LEU A 163 -4.40 7.81 -14.16
CA LEU A 163 -4.99 8.97 -13.46
C LEU A 163 -6.16 8.58 -12.57
N ARG A 164 -6.71 7.37 -12.74
CA ARG A 164 -7.91 6.90 -12.03
C ARG A 164 -7.62 6.27 -10.68
N SER A 165 -6.37 6.06 -10.33
CA SER A 165 -5.97 5.45 -9.06
C SER A 165 -4.77 6.16 -8.46
N GLY A 166 -4.65 6.11 -7.13
CA GLY A 166 -3.54 6.74 -6.42
C GLY A 166 -3.67 6.60 -4.91
N LEU A 167 -2.90 7.43 -4.22
CA LEU A 167 -2.87 7.53 -2.76
C LEU A 167 -3.33 8.92 -2.33
N TYR A 168 -4.09 8.99 -1.25
CA TYR A 168 -4.42 10.25 -0.61
C TYR A 168 -3.32 10.66 0.37
N LEU A 169 -2.90 11.91 0.29
CA LEU A 169 -1.86 12.52 1.10
C LEU A 169 -2.39 13.75 1.86
N ALA A 170 -1.51 14.49 2.52
CA ALA A 170 -1.89 15.64 3.33
C ALA A 170 -2.70 16.67 2.53
N GLY A 171 -3.83 17.11 3.08
CA GLY A 171 -4.73 18.09 2.48
C GLY A 171 -5.70 17.55 1.43
N ALA A 172 -5.78 16.25 1.21
CA ALA A 172 -6.67 15.64 0.21
C ALA A 172 -8.15 16.01 0.42
N ASN A 173 -8.60 16.22 1.65
CA ASN A 173 -9.98 16.64 1.93
C ASN A 173 -10.28 18.04 1.41
N LEU A 174 -9.31 18.95 1.36
CA LEU A 174 -9.50 20.29 0.80
C LEU A 174 -9.78 20.21 -0.70
N THR A 175 -9.01 19.40 -1.43
CA THR A 175 -9.21 19.15 -2.86
C THR A 175 -10.59 18.52 -3.13
N ARG A 176 -10.99 17.54 -2.30
CA ARG A 176 -12.32 16.92 -2.38
C ARG A 176 -13.46 17.92 -2.11
N ALA A 177 -13.20 18.95 -1.31
CA ALA A 177 -14.14 20.05 -1.06
C ALA A 177 -14.10 21.14 -2.13
N GLY A 178 -13.34 20.99 -3.22
CA GLY A 178 -13.19 21.98 -4.27
C GLY A 178 -12.28 23.16 -3.89
N GLN A 179 -11.46 23.02 -2.88
CA GLN A 179 -10.51 24.01 -2.35
C GLN A 179 -9.07 23.62 -2.66
N ALA A 180 -8.84 22.97 -3.81
CA ALA A 180 -7.53 22.49 -4.21
C ALA A 180 -6.50 23.63 -4.23
N PRO A 181 -5.32 23.47 -3.59
CA PRO A 181 -4.20 24.35 -3.83
C PRO A 181 -3.63 24.12 -5.24
N GLU A 182 -2.95 25.13 -5.82
CA GLU A 182 -2.33 25.02 -7.14
C GLU A 182 -1.21 23.93 -7.20
N ALA A 183 -0.62 23.60 -6.06
CA ALA A 183 0.41 22.57 -5.94
C ALA A 183 0.11 21.67 -4.73
N ASP A 184 0.50 20.41 -4.80
CA ASP A 184 0.29 19.44 -3.74
C ASP A 184 -1.19 19.30 -3.35
N ASP A 185 -2.03 18.86 -4.29
CA ASP A 185 -3.48 18.71 -4.10
C ASP A 185 -3.87 17.56 -3.15
N GLY A 186 -2.89 16.78 -2.71
CA GLY A 186 -3.08 15.64 -1.82
C GLY A 186 -3.46 14.35 -2.56
N PHE A 187 -3.41 14.31 -3.89
CA PHE A 187 -3.74 13.16 -4.74
C PHE A 187 -2.51 12.67 -5.49
N LEU A 188 -1.73 11.79 -4.89
CA LEU A 188 -0.62 11.15 -5.59
C LEU A 188 -1.17 10.07 -6.54
N THR A 189 -1.34 10.42 -7.79
CA THR A 189 -1.88 9.53 -8.83
C THR A 189 -0.89 8.44 -9.23
N ALA A 190 -1.39 7.32 -9.75
CA ALA A 190 -0.52 6.28 -10.30
C ALA A 190 0.30 6.79 -11.51
N TRP A 191 -0.19 7.79 -12.26
CA TRP A 191 0.57 8.46 -13.31
C TRP A 191 1.83 9.15 -12.76
N GLU A 192 1.70 9.89 -11.68
CA GLU A 192 2.82 10.56 -11.01
C GLU A 192 3.80 9.56 -10.39
N VAL A 193 3.28 8.49 -9.78
CA VAL A 193 4.10 7.39 -9.27
C VAL A 193 4.92 6.75 -10.39
N ALA A 194 4.32 6.50 -11.57
CA ALA A 194 5.02 5.89 -12.70
C ALA A 194 6.15 6.76 -13.27
N ALA A 195 6.12 8.08 -13.01
CA ALA A 195 7.16 9.03 -13.42
C ALA A 195 8.33 9.15 -12.42
N LEU A 196 8.24 8.51 -11.25
CA LEU A 196 9.32 8.52 -10.26
C LEU A 196 10.49 7.62 -10.69
N ASP A 197 11.69 7.94 -10.19
CA ASP A 197 12.83 7.04 -10.26
C ASP A 197 12.97 6.28 -8.93
N LEU A 198 12.49 5.04 -8.94
CA LEU A 198 12.54 4.13 -7.80
C LEU A 198 13.45 2.92 -8.07
N HIS A 199 14.41 3.08 -8.98
CA HIS A 199 15.46 2.08 -9.18
C HIS A 199 16.25 1.90 -7.87
N GLY A 200 16.44 0.64 -7.46
CA GLY A 200 17.03 0.31 -6.15
C GLY A 200 15.99 0.07 -5.05
N THR A 201 14.71 0.39 -5.29
CA THR A 201 13.64 0.02 -4.35
C THR A 201 13.29 -1.46 -4.52
N GLU A 202 13.57 -2.21 -3.46
CA GLU A 202 13.35 -3.66 -3.42
C GLU A 202 11.87 -3.98 -3.29
N TRP A 203 11.18 -3.31 -2.38
CA TRP A 203 9.74 -3.48 -2.19
C TRP A 203 9.02 -2.20 -1.76
N VAL A 204 7.79 -2.10 -2.25
CA VAL A 204 6.80 -1.10 -1.79
C VAL A 204 5.67 -1.84 -1.10
N VAL A 205 5.26 -1.35 0.06
CA VAL A 205 4.10 -1.84 0.79
C VAL A 205 2.97 -0.81 0.69
N LEU A 206 1.83 -1.23 0.20
CA LEU A 206 0.59 -0.49 0.22
C LEU A 206 -0.25 -1.05 1.37
N SER A 207 -0.04 -0.51 2.57
CA SER A 207 -0.59 -1.02 3.82
C SER A 207 -2.06 -0.64 4.01
N ALA A 208 -2.48 0.47 3.43
CA ALA A 208 -3.87 0.91 3.48
C ALA A 208 -4.60 0.51 2.21
N CYS A 209 -5.58 -0.32 2.38
CA CYS A 209 -6.57 -0.62 1.36
C CYS A 209 -7.87 -0.01 1.80
N GLU A 210 -8.47 0.78 0.93
CA GLU A 210 -9.85 1.23 0.95
C GLU A 210 -10.65 0.85 2.20
N SER A 211 -10.55 1.63 3.23
CA SER A 211 -11.49 1.58 4.32
C SER A 211 -12.56 2.64 4.08
N GLY A 212 -13.69 2.26 3.54
CA GLY A 212 -14.91 2.97 3.84
C GLY A 212 -15.58 3.80 2.77
N LEU A 213 -15.13 3.82 1.51
CA LEU A 213 -15.88 4.48 0.44
C LEU A 213 -16.58 3.42 -0.42
N GLY A 214 -17.92 3.40 -0.36
CA GLY A 214 -18.77 2.37 -0.93
C GLY A 214 -18.48 2.02 -2.40
N HIS A 215 -18.74 0.76 -2.74
CA HIS A 215 -18.82 0.18 -4.08
C HIS A 215 -17.69 0.47 -5.08
N VAL A 216 -16.46 0.66 -4.63
CA VAL A 216 -15.31 0.69 -5.53
C VAL A 216 -14.97 -0.75 -5.93
N GLN A 217 -14.77 -0.98 -7.21
CA GLN A 217 -14.20 -2.24 -7.70
C GLN A 217 -12.72 -2.26 -7.32
N THR A 218 -12.47 -2.63 -6.06
CA THR A 218 -11.21 -2.55 -5.32
C THR A 218 -9.98 -3.06 -6.08
N GLY A 219 -10.19 -4.03 -6.94
CA GLY A 219 -9.08 -4.68 -7.63
C GLY A 219 -8.40 -3.84 -8.71
N GLU A 220 -9.13 -3.02 -9.47
CA GLU A 220 -8.54 -2.28 -10.58
C GLU A 220 -7.65 -1.13 -10.10
N GLY A 221 -8.03 -0.43 -9.03
CA GLY A 221 -7.23 0.66 -8.46
C GLY A 221 -5.89 0.17 -7.92
N VAL A 222 -5.90 -0.92 -7.15
CA VAL A 222 -4.68 -1.54 -6.64
C VAL A 222 -3.81 -2.10 -7.77
N TYR A 223 -4.43 -2.62 -8.84
CA TYR A 223 -3.68 -3.08 -10.01
C TYR A 223 -2.99 -1.93 -10.73
N GLY A 224 -3.65 -0.79 -10.94
CA GLY A 224 -3.08 0.41 -11.55
C GLY A 224 -1.88 0.95 -10.75
N LEU A 225 -2.06 1.08 -9.45
CA LEU A 225 -1.01 1.58 -8.56
C LEU A 225 0.19 0.61 -8.45
N ARG A 226 -0.05 -0.71 -8.36
CA ARG A 226 1.02 -1.73 -8.42
C ARG A 226 1.85 -1.60 -9.69
N ARG A 227 1.17 -1.49 -10.84
CA ARG A 227 1.83 -1.33 -12.13
C ARG A 227 2.65 -0.05 -12.20
N ALA A 228 2.13 1.06 -11.66
CA ALA A 228 2.84 2.34 -11.62
C ALA A 228 4.16 2.23 -10.84
N PHE A 229 4.15 1.65 -9.65
CA PHE A 229 5.38 1.42 -8.88
C PHE A 229 6.37 0.51 -9.62
N GLN A 230 5.89 -0.52 -10.31
CA GLN A 230 6.77 -1.39 -11.12
C GLN A 230 7.36 -0.66 -12.33
N MET A 231 6.59 0.25 -12.96
CA MET A 231 7.09 1.10 -14.05
C MET A 231 8.16 2.08 -13.54
N ALA A 232 8.01 2.59 -12.32
CA ALA A 232 8.99 3.44 -11.65
C ALA A 232 10.29 2.69 -11.27
N GLY A 233 10.36 1.36 -11.40
CA GLY A 233 11.56 0.56 -11.14
C GLY A 233 11.49 -0.34 -9.90
N VAL A 234 10.41 -0.33 -9.15
CA VAL A 234 10.24 -1.17 -7.94
C VAL A 234 10.24 -2.65 -8.31
N ARG A 235 10.97 -3.46 -7.54
CA ARG A 235 11.06 -4.91 -7.77
C ARG A 235 9.80 -5.65 -7.36
N THR A 236 9.23 -5.32 -6.19
CA THR A 236 8.06 -6.01 -5.64
C THR A 236 7.10 -5.02 -5.00
N VAL A 237 5.82 -5.21 -5.25
CA VAL A 237 4.76 -4.46 -4.58
C VAL A 237 3.94 -5.41 -3.71
N ILE A 238 3.82 -5.09 -2.42
CA ILE A 238 3.00 -5.80 -1.46
C ILE A 238 1.74 -4.98 -1.24
N SER A 239 0.58 -5.56 -1.49
CA SER A 239 -0.70 -4.86 -1.36
C SER A 239 -1.79 -5.81 -0.89
N SER A 240 -2.86 -5.29 -0.34
CA SER A 240 -4.03 -6.11 -0.02
C SER A 240 -5.00 -6.20 -1.20
N LEU A 241 -5.79 -7.26 -1.23
CA LEU A 241 -6.83 -7.52 -2.23
C LEU A 241 -8.22 -7.05 -1.76
N TRP A 242 -8.38 -6.74 -0.48
CA TRP A 242 -9.60 -6.21 0.13
C TRP A 242 -9.27 -5.40 1.37
N ALA A 243 -10.25 -4.63 1.84
CA ALA A 243 -10.12 -3.81 3.03
C ALA A 243 -9.80 -4.67 4.26
N VAL A 244 -8.77 -4.28 5.00
CA VAL A 244 -8.34 -4.93 6.25
C VAL A 244 -8.38 -3.89 7.36
N PRO A 245 -8.95 -4.20 8.54
CA PRO A 245 -8.93 -3.27 9.66
C PRO A 245 -7.50 -2.88 10.06
N ASP A 246 -7.24 -1.57 10.24
CA ASP A 246 -5.92 -1.00 10.56
C ASP A 246 -5.13 -1.76 11.62
N LYS A 247 -5.80 -2.10 12.75
CA LYS A 247 -5.16 -2.84 13.83
C LYS A 247 -4.59 -4.19 13.39
N ARG A 248 -5.28 -4.85 12.45
CA ARG A 248 -4.84 -6.15 11.92
C ARG A 248 -3.69 -5.96 10.95
N THR A 249 -3.81 -4.96 10.10
CA THR A 249 -2.75 -4.55 9.15
C THR A 249 -1.46 -4.27 9.87
N ALA A 250 -1.46 -3.42 10.90
CA ALA A 250 -0.28 -3.10 11.70
C ALA A 250 0.40 -4.36 12.28
N GLY A 251 -0.39 -5.36 12.69
CA GLY A 251 0.13 -6.65 13.16
C GLY A 251 0.81 -7.47 12.05
N ILE A 252 0.25 -7.48 10.83
CA ILE A 252 0.84 -8.15 9.66
C ILE A 252 2.15 -7.46 9.28
N MET A 253 2.15 -6.15 9.21
CA MET A 253 3.33 -5.37 8.82
C MET A 253 4.46 -5.53 9.83
N LYS A 254 4.16 -5.52 11.13
CA LYS A 254 5.16 -5.82 12.16
C LYS A 254 5.84 -7.18 11.93
N GLU A 255 5.07 -8.23 11.65
CA GLU A 255 5.63 -9.56 11.38
C GLU A 255 6.43 -9.59 10.08
N LEU A 256 5.98 -8.88 9.04
CA LEU A 256 6.66 -8.77 7.77
C LEU A 256 8.07 -8.14 7.92
N TYR A 257 8.16 -7.04 8.66
CA TYR A 257 9.42 -6.32 8.85
C TYR A 257 10.36 -7.01 9.86
N ALA A 258 9.84 -7.67 10.88
CA ALA A 258 10.64 -8.41 11.85
C ALA A 258 11.20 -9.74 11.31
N SER A 259 10.69 -10.23 10.19
CA SER A 259 11.12 -11.51 9.61
C SER A 259 12.50 -11.41 8.97
N ARG A 260 13.36 -12.40 9.24
CA ARG A 260 14.69 -12.56 8.64
C ARG A 260 14.70 -13.54 7.46
N GLU A 261 13.55 -14.08 7.11
CA GLU A 261 13.41 -15.00 5.96
C GLU A 261 13.75 -14.26 4.65
N PRO A 262 14.81 -14.68 3.91
CA PRO A 262 15.25 -13.98 2.70
C PRO A 262 14.33 -14.18 1.49
N ASN A 263 13.42 -15.15 1.57
CA ASN A 263 12.45 -15.42 0.53
C ASN A 263 11.09 -14.83 0.91
N LEU A 264 10.66 -13.79 0.21
CA LEU A 264 9.42 -13.07 0.52
C LEU A 264 8.18 -13.96 0.43
N ALA A 265 8.16 -14.94 -0.49
CA ALA A 265 7.05 -15.89 -0.59
C ALA A 265 6.95 -16.77 0.66
N HIS A 266 8.09 -17.23 1.20
CA HIS A 266 8.13 -17.96 2.47
C HIS A 266 7.76 -17.07 3.64
N ARG A 267 8.24 -15.82 3.66
CA ARG A 267 7.89 -14.83 4.68
C ARG A 267 6.38 -14.60 4.75
N MET A 268 5.75 -14.37 3.60
CA MET A 268 4.29 -14.22 3.49
C MET A 268 3.55 -15.49 3.89
N GLN A 269 4.04 -16.67 3.51
CA GLN A 269 3.48 -17.95 3.96
C GLN A 269 3.51 -18.07 5.47
N GLN A 270 4.65 -17.84 6.12
CA GLN A 270 4.80 -17.93 7.58
C GLN A 270 3.81 -17.01 8.32
N ILE A 271 3.63 -15.78 7.84
CA ILE A 271 2.64 -14.85 8.37
C ILE A 271 1.23 -15.41 8.29
N CYS A 272 0.86 -16.02 7.16
CA CYS A 272 -0.45 -16.65 6.99
C CYS A 272 -0.62 -17.86 7.91
N LEU A 273 0.38 -18.76 7.97
CA LEU A 273 0.34 -19.97 8.80
C LEU A 273 0.18 -19.62 10.29
N THR A 274 0.97 -18.69 10.80
CA THR A 274 0.86 -18.23 12.21
C THR A 274 -0.57 -17.79 12.54
N ARG A 275 -1.27 -17.11 11.62
CA ARG A 275 -2.64 -16.66 11.84
C ARG A 275 -3.67 -17.79 11.76
N ILE A 276 -3.51 -18.70 10.82
CA ILE A 276 -4.36 -19.88 10.67
C ILE A 276 -4.24 -20.75 11.93
N GLU A 277 -3.02 -21.05 12.36
CA GLU A 277 -2.75 -21.86 13.55
C GLU A 277 -3.31 -21.20 14.82
N LYS A 278 -3.10 -19.89 14.97
CA LYS A 278 -3.65 -19.14 16.12
C LYS A 278 -5.17 -19.18 16.15
N ALA A 279 -5.84 -19.00 15.01
CA ALA A 279 -7.30 -19.05 14.93
C ALA A 279 -7.81 -20.44 15.34
N ARG A 280 -7.21 -21.49 14.79
CA ARG A 280 -7.57 -22.89 15.11
C ARG A 280 -7.32 -23.23 16.59
N ALA A 281 -6.17 -22.82 17.14
CA ALA A 281 -5.85 -23.03 18.56
C ALA A 281 -6.82 -22.32 19.51
N GLN A 282 -7.43 -21.23 19.08
CA GLN A 282 -8.44 -20.47 19.83
C GLN A 282 -9.89 -20.88 19.53
N ASN A 283 -10.09 -21.97 18.77
CA ASN A 283 -11.40 -22.40 18.25
C ASN A 283 -12.14 -21.26 17.49
N GLN A 284 -11.42 -20.38 16.86
CA GLN A 284 -11.94 -19.33 15.99
C GLN A 284 -11.93 -19.78 14.53
N SER A 285 -12.73 -19.12 13.69
CA SER A 285 -12.74 -19.38 12.25
C SER A 285 -11.39 -19.05 11.61
N ASP A 286 -10.83 -19.97 10.84
CA ASP A 286 -9.68 -19.78 9.98
C ASP A 286 -10.03 -19.11 8.63
N ASN A 287 -11.06 -18.24 8.65
CA ASN A 287 -11.55 -17.54 7.46
C ASN A 287 -10.43 -16.72 6.79
N PRO A 288 -10.22 -16.90 5.47
CA PRO A 288 -9.20 -16.19 4.69
C PRO A 288 -9.24 -14.66 4.81
N PHE A 289 -10.40 -14.04 5.07
CA PHE A 289 -10.51 -12.60 5.34
C PHE A 289 -9.59 -12.12 6.46
N SER A 290 -9.18 -13.02 7.36
CA SER A 290 -8.33 -12.65 8.50
C SER A 290 -6.83 -12.71 8.22
N TRP A 291 -6.38 -13.40 7.14
CA TRP A 291 -4.96 -13.65 6.91
C TRP A 291 -4.52 -13.60 5.44
N ALA A 292 -5.42 -13.75 4.47
CA ALA A 292 -5.09 -13.92 3.06
C ALA A 292 -5.18 -12.63 2.22
N ALA A 293 -5.36 -11.47 2.87
CA ALA A 293 -5.59 -10.22 2.17
C ALA A 293 -4.35 -9.72 1.41
N PHE A 294 -3.16 -9.88 2.00
CA PHE A 294 -1.93 -9.34 1.41
C PHE A 294 -1.29 -10.33 0.44
N ILE A 295 -0.90 -9.82 -0.71
CA ILE A 295 -0.10 -10.53 -1.71
C ILE A 295 1.16 -9.73 -2.05
N ALA A 296 2.21 -10.43 -2.46
CA ALA A 296 3.45 -9.84 -2.98
C ALA A 296 3.57 -10.16 -4.47
N VAL A 297 3.77 -9.13 -5.29
CA VAL A 297 3.83 -9.23 -6.76
C VAL A 297 5.17 -8.71 -7.26
N GLY A 298 5.99 -9.56 -7.86
CA GLY A 298 7.31 -9.21 -8.38
C GLY A 298 8.43 -10.17 -8.00
N ASP A 299 9.57 -9.67 -7.51
CA ASP A 299 10.69 -10.49 -7.04
C ASP A 299 10.39 -11.07 -5.63
N TRP A 300 10.63 -12.36 -5.45
CA TRP A 300 10.46 -13.02 -4.14
C TRP A 300 11.75 -13.07 -3.31
N ARG A 301 12.89 -12.65 -3.89
CA ARG A 301 14.19 -12.64 -3.23
C ARG A 301 14.38 -11.31 -2.52
N VAL A 302 14.65 -11.35 -1.22
CA VAL A 302 15.06 -10.19 -0.42
C VAL A 302 16.59 -10.16 -0.40
N ARG A 303 17.20 -9.03 -0.71
CA ARG A 303 18.64 -8.91 -0.91
C ARG A 303 19.31 -8.05 0.14
#